data_c83bcef57d9fe38f150d74630c07dfa7
#
_entry.id   c83bcef57d9fe38f150d74630c07dfa7
#
_cell.length_a   1.000
_cell.length_b   1.000
_cell.length_c   1.000
_cell.angle_alpha   90.00
_cell.angle_beta   90.00
_cell.angle_gamma   90.00
#
_symmetry.space_group_name_H-M   'P 1'
#
loop_
_entity.id
_entity.type
_entity.pdbx_description
1 polymer ?
#
loop_
_entity_poly.entity_id
_entity_poly.type
_entity_poly.pdbx_seq_one_letter_code
_entity_poly.pdbx_strand_id
1 'polypeptide(L)'
;GSVSICTQTSSGIEPAFLVSYKRRRKVNPNDSNATISFYDKEGQAWEEYNVLHHKFALWAEINGYDVKSLEKLPEAELQEIISKSPYNNATANNINWVNKVKMQGAIQKWVDHSISVTVNIPKETTEEVVAQIYQTAWESGCKGMTIYRDGSRDGVLVSHNTKDSSSFTETKAPKRPKKLEAEIIRFQNDKEKWIAVVGLCEGR
;
A
#
# COMPACT_ATOMS: atom_id res chain seq x y z
N GLY A 1 13.07 -1.10 -8.01
CA GLY A 1 13.51 -0.32 -9.16
C GLY A 1 13.81 -1.18 -10.38
N SER A 2 14.27 -0.56 -11.49
CA SER A 2 14.52 -1.25 -12.77
C SER A 2 15.50 -2.41 -12.64
N VAL A 3 16.54 -2.28 -11.82
CA VAL A 3 17.53 -3.34 -11.60
C VAL A 3 16.88 -4.58 -10.98
N SER A 4 16.03 -4.43 -9.97
CA SER A 4 15.35 -5.56 -9.34
C SER A 4 14.39 -6.26 -10.29
N ILE A 5 13.76 -5.53 -11.20
CA ILE A 5 12.92 -6.12 -12.25
C ILE A 5 13.77 -6.96 -13.21
N CYS A 6 14.89 -6.43 -13.67
CA CYS A 6 15.81 -7.17 -14.56
C CYS A 6 16.38 -8.43 -13.91
N THR A 7 16.70 -8.37 -12.63
CA THR A 7 17.27 -9.50 -11.88
C THR A 7 16.22 -10.40 -11.24
N GLN A 8 14.94 -10.06 -11.36
CA GLN A 8 13.81 -10.77 -10.72
C GLN A 8 13.97 -10.93 -9.20
N THR A 9 14.52 -9.91 -8.55
CA THR A 9 14.76 -9.87 -7.11
C THR A 9 13.87 -8.81 -6.44
N SER A 10 13.86 -8.80 -5.10
CA SER A 10 13.20 -7.73 -4.34
C SER A 10 13.89 -6.38 -4.55
N SER A 11 13.11 -5.30 -4.64
CA SER A 11 13.63 -3.93 -4.75
C SER A 11 14.04 -3.31 -3.42
N GLY A 12 13.75 -3.98 -2.30
CA GLY A 12 14.04 -3.48 -0.96
C GLY A 12 14.10 -4.60 0.07
N ILE A 13 14.39 -4.24 1.31
CA ILE A 13 14.46 -5.14 2.47
C ILE A 13 13.14 -5.20 3.24
N GLU A 14 12.09 -4.59 2.70
CA GLU A 14 10.78 -4.58 3.34
C GLU A 14 10.12 -5.95 3.29
N PRO A 15 9.43 -6.37 4.36
CA PRO A 15 8.59 -7.57 4.32
C PRO A 15 7.44 -7.37 3.34
N ALA A 16 6.90 -8.46 2.84
CA ALA A 16 5.70 -8.42 2.01
C ALA A 16 4.57 -7.71 2.77
N PHE A 17 3.86 -6.83 2.08
CA PHE A 17 2.72 -6.13 2.70
C PHE A 17 1.57 -7.09 2.96
N LEU A 18 1.23 -7.89 1.97
CA LEU A 18 0.24 -8.96 2.03
C LEU A 18 0.78 -10.22 1.35
N VAL A 19 0.45 -11.38 1.90
CA VAL A 19 0.76 -12.68 1.27
C VAL A 19 -0.17 -12.95 0.10
N SER A 20 -1.41 -12.48 0.22
CA SER A 20 -2.42 -12.51 -0.86
C SER A 20 -3.30 -11.27 -0.78
N TYR A 21 -3.84 -10.85 -1.92
CA TYR A 21 -4.85 -9.79 -1.98
C TYR A 21 -5.82 -10.06 -3.13
N LYS A 22 -7.03 -9.52 -3.02
CA LYS A 22 -8.04 -9.63 -4.08
C LYS A 22 -7.83 -8.56 -5.14
N ARG A 23 -7.91 -8.99 -6.38
CA ARG A 23 -7.90 -8.13 -7.57
C ARG A 23 -9.18 -8.30 -8.34
N ARG A 24 -9.64 -7.21 -8.95
CA ARG A 24 -10.82 -7.17 -9.79
C ARG A 24 -10.41 -6.77 -11.19
N ARG A 25 -10.97 -7.47 -12.20
CA ARG A 25 -10.87 -7.07 -13.60
C ARG A 25 -12.24 -7.05 -14.25
N LYS A 26 -12.44 -6.11 -15.16
CA LYS A 26 -13.63 -6.12 -16.03
C LYS A 26 -13.53 -7.30 -16.98
N VAL A 27 -14.65 -7.95 -17.17
CA VAL A 27 -14.75 -9.12 -18.03
C VAL A 27 -15.69 -8.78 -19.19
N ASN A 28 -15.33 -9.23 -20.38
CA ASN A 28 -16.27 -9.16 -21.49
C ASN A 28 -17.35 -10.25 -21.28
N PRO A 29 -18.65 -9.89 -21.16
CA PRO A 29 -19.70 -10.88 -20.96
C PRO A 29 -19.82 -11.92 -22.08
N ASN A 30 -19.27 -11.62 -23.26
CA ASN A 30 -19.25 -12.50 -24.41
C ASN A 30 -18.05 -13.46 -24.44
N ASP A 31 -17.14 -13.37 -23.47
CA ASP A 31 -16.03 -14.31 -23.34
C ASP A 31 -16.50 -15.55 -22.60
N SER A 32 -16.68 -16.65 -23.32
CA SER A 32 -17.15 -17.94 -22.79
C SER A 32 -16.18 -18.56 -21.74
N ASN A 33 -14.94 -18.10 -21.69
CA ASN A 33 -13.93 -18.60 -20.75
C ASN A 33 -13.79 -17.74 -19.49
N ALA A 34 -14.51 -16.63 -19.42
CA ALA A 34 -14.42 -15.70 -18.33
C ALA A 34 -15.31 -16.13 -17.14
N THR A 35 -14.76 -16.10 -15.95
CA THR A 35 -15.51 -16.31 -14.71
C THR A 35 -16.07 -14.95 -14.25
N ILE A 36 -17.40 -14.83 -14.20
CA ILE A 36 -18.05 -13.62 -13.67
C ILE A 36 -18.30 -13.82 -12.18
N SER A 37 -17.68 -12.98 -11.35
CA SER A 37 -17.86 -13.00 -9.89
C SER A 37 -19.05 -12.15 -9.46
N PHE A 38 -19.24 -10.98 -10.07
CA PHE A 38 -20.37 -10.10 -9.78
C PHE A 38 -20.59 -9.09 -10.92
N TYR A 39 -21.75 -8.43 -10.87
CA TYR A 39 -22.07 -7.27 -11.72
C TYR A 39 -22.06 -6.01 -10.86
N ASP A 40 -21.51 -4.91 -11.36
CA ASP A 40 -21.59 -3.62 -10.69
C ASP A 40 -22.96 -2.95 -10.88
N LYS A 41 -23.14 -1.77 -10.30
CA LYS A 41 -24.39 -1.00 -10.38
C LYS A 41 -24.72 -0.55 -11.80
N GLU A 42 -23.75 -0.56 -12.69
CA GLU A 42 -23.87 -0.18 -14.11
C GLU A 42 -24.09 -1.41 -15.02
N GLY A 43 -24.21 -2.62 -14.42
CA GLY A 43 -24.40 -3.87 -15.14
C GLY A 43 -23.13 -4.42 -15.80
N GLN A 44 -21.95 -3.93 -15.46
CA GLN A 44 -20.69 -4.43 -15.99
C GLN A 44 -20.24 -5.67 -15.23
N ALA A 45 -19.78 -6.69 -15.96
CA ALA A 45 -19.30 -7.94 -15.39
C ALA A 45 -17.86 -7.80 -14.86
N TRP A 46 -17.62 -8.32 -13.68
CA TRP A 46 -16.32 -8.33 -13.02
C TRP A 46 -15.93 -9.72 -12.57
N GLU A 47 -14.67 -10.04 -12.74
CA GLU A 47 -14.02 -11.19 -12.12
C GLU A 47 -13.19 -10.74 -10.95
N GLU A 48 -13.33 -11.43 -9.80
CA GLU A 48 -12.53 -11.25 -8.61
C GLU A 48 -11.69 -12.50 -8.39
N TYR A 49 -10.39 -12.31 -8.18
CA TYR A 49 -9.45 -13.40 -7.96
C TYR A 49 -8.35 -12.99 -6.98
N ASN A 50 -7.75 -13.98 -6.31
CA ASN A 50 -6.65 -13.76 -5.40
C ASN A 50 -5.34 -13.60 -6.20
N VAL A 51 -4.55 -12.61 -5.85
CA VAL A 51 -3.18 -12.46 -6.32
C VAL A 51 -2.27 -12.88 -5.19
N LEU A 52 -1.45 -13.91 -5.43
CA LEU A 52 -0.55 -14.47 -4.44
C LEU A 52 0.83 -13.83 -4.55
N HIS A 53 1.48 -13.61 -3.41
CA HIS A 53 2.89 -13.25 -3.40
C HIS A 53 3.71 -14.37 -4.07
N HIS A 54 4.59 -14.01 -5.00
CA HIS A 54 5.30 -14.98 -5.86
C HIS A 54 6.08 -16.05 -5.08
N LYS A 55 6.64 -15.73 -3.93
CA LYS A 55 7.34 -16.70 -3.09
C LYS A 55 6.38 -17.62 -2.33
N PHE A 56 5.20 -17.13 -1.96
CA PHE A 56 4.15 -17.96 -1.39
C PHE A 56 3.59 -18.93 -2.45
N ALA A 57 3.36 -18.45 -3.66
CA ALA A 57 2.94 -19.32 -4.78
C ALA A 57 3.95 -20.44 -5.03
N LEU A 58 5.25 -20.12 -5.06
CA LEU A 58 6.31 -21.12 -5.20
C LEU A 58 6.32 -22.13 -4.04
N TRP A 59 6.17 -21.67 -2.81
CA TRP A 59 6.06 -22.55 -1.65
C TRP A 59 4.84 -23.48 -1.76
N ALA A 60 3.71 -22.94 -2.16
CA ALA A 60 2.47 -23.70 -2.34
C ALA A 60 2.65 -24.80 -3.40
N GLU A 61 3.24 -24.47 -4.55
CA GLU A 61 3.54 -25.43 -5.61
C GLU A 61 4.46 -26.58 -5.13
N ILE A 62 5.55 -26.26 -4.42
CA ILE A 62 6.48 -27.25 -3.84
C ILE A 62 5.75 -28.15 -2.81
N ASN A 63 4.75 -27.64 -2.11
CA ASN A 63 3.97 -28.41 -1.13
C ASN A 63 2.72 -29.08 -1.73
N GLY A 64 2.62 -29.13 -3.05
CA GLY A 64 1.59 -29.89 -3.76
C GLY A 64 0.26 -29.19 -3.91
N TYR A 65 0.19 -27.87 -3.67
CA TYR A 65 -1.01 -27.07 -3.95
C TYR A 65 -1.05 -26.63 -5.41
N ASP A 66 -2.22 -26.71 -6.03
CA ASP A 66 -2.42 -26.11 -7.35
C ASP A 66 -2.63 -24.59 -7.21
N VAL A 67 -1.64 -23.81 -7.64
CA VAL A 67 -1.63 -22.36 -7.55
C VAL A 67 -2.85 -21.72 -8.23
N LYS A 68 -3.28 -22.27 -9.37
CA LYS A 68 -4.47 -21.75 -10.08
C LYS A 68 -5.76 -21.95 -9.29
N SER A 69 -5.85 -23.02 -8.54
CA SER A 69 -6.98 -23.25 -7.64
C SER A 69 -6.95 -22.28 -6.46
N LEU A 70 -5.77 -21.97 -5.91
CA LEU A 70 -5.62 -20.99 -4.83
C LEU A 70 -6.08 -19.58 -5.23
N GLU A 71 -5.93 -19.20 -6.49
CA GLU A 71 -6.40 -17.90 -6.99
C GLU A 71 -7.93 -17.74 -6.88
N LYS A 72 -8.67 -18.84 -6.84
CA LYS A 72 -10.15 -18.87 -6.78
C LYS A 72 -10.70 -19.22 -5.40
N LEU A 73 -9.85 -19.59 -4.45
CA LEU A 73 -10.28 -19.99 -3.12
C LEU A 73 -10.96 -18.85 -2.36
N PRO A 74 -11.96 -19.17 -1.55
CA PRO A 74 -12.48 -18.27 -0.52
C PRO A 74 -11.36 -17.80 0.43
N GLU A 75 -11.47 -16.58 0.93
CA GLU A 75 -10.47 -15.98 1.81
C GLU A 75 -10.14 -16.84 3.04
N ALA A 76 -11.16 -17.41 3.67
CA ALA A 76 -10.98 -18.23 4.88
C ALA A 76 -10.12 -19.47 4.62
N GLU A 77 -10.37 -20.17 3.51
CA GLU A 77 -9.60 -21.35 3.12
C GLU A 77 -8.17 -21.00 2.72
N LEU A 78 -7.99 -19.89 2.01
CA LEU A 78 -6.66 -19.40 1.64
C LEU A 78 -5.86 -19.01 2.89
N GLN A 79 -6.46 -18.36 3.86
CA GLN A 79 -5.82 -18.01 5.14
C GLN A 79 -5.42 -19.26 5.94
N GLU A 80 -6.20 -20.34 5.90
CA GLU A 80 -5.81 -21.60 6.50
C GLU A 80 -4.52 -22.17 5.87
N ILE A 81 -4.40 -22.11 4.55
CA ILE A 81 -3.18 -22.54 3.85
C ILE A 81 -2.00 -21.63 4.17
N ILE A 82 -2.21 -20.31 4.20
CA ILE A 82 -1.19 -19.33 4.58
C ILE A 82 -0.69 -19.60 6.00
N SER A 83 -1.59 -19.96 6.93
CA SER A 83 -1.23 -20.26 8.32
C SER A 83 -0.29 -21.44 8.48
N LYS A 84 -0.29 -22.37 7.52
CA LYS A 84 0.60 -23.54 7.47
C LYS A 84 1.95 -23.24 6.80
N SER A 85 2.09 -22.05 6.22
CA SER A 85 3.27 -21.63 5.48
C SER A 85 4.26 -20.86 6.36
N PRO A 86 5.53 -20.74 5.94
CA PRO A 86 6.52 -19.90 6.61
C PRO A 86 6.19 -18.39 6.52
N TYR A 87 5.17 -18.01 5.76
CA TYR A 87 4.70 -16.63 5.61
C TYR A 87 3.63 -16.24 6.62
N ASN A 88 3.22 -17.17 7.49
CA ASN A 88 2.31 -16.88 8.58
C ASN A 88 2.91 -15.81 9.51
N ASN A 89 2.16 -14.75 9.78
CA ASN A 89 2.62 -13.61 10.59
C ASN A 89 3.92 -12.94 10.11
N ALA A 90 4.28 -13.09 8.84
CA ALA A 90 5.50 -12.52 8.24
C ALA A 90 5.25 -11.29 7.37
N THR A 91 4.07 -10.68 7.46
CA THR A 91 3.75 -9.45 6.71
C THR A 91 4.23 -8.20 7.45
N ALA A 92 4.25 -7.09 6.71
CA ALA A 92 4.70 -5.80 7.23
C ALA A 92 3.97 -5.34 8.51
N ASN A 93 2.69 -5.74 8.67
CA ASN A 93 1.88 -5.40 9.84
C ASN A 93 2.11 -6.34 11.03
N ASN A 94 2.65 -7.53 10.81
CA ASN A 94 2.84 -8.55 11.85
C ASN A 94 4.25 -8.52 12.45
N ILE A 95 5.24 -8.03 11.69
CA ILE A 95 6.63 -8.03 12.13
C ILE A 95 6.85 -6.97 13.19
N ASN A 96 7.55 -7.36 14.26
CA ASN A 96 7.95 -6.44 15.32
C ASN A 96 8.82 -5.30 14.75
N TRP A 97 8.37 -4.06 14.93
CA TRP A 97 9.01 -2.89 14.38
C TRP A 97 10.42 -2.64 14.94
N VAL A 98 10.69 -3.00 16.21
CA VAL A 98 12.03 -2.87 16.83
C VAL A 98 13.02 -3.72 16.07
N ASN A 99 12.68 -4.99 15.83
CA ASN A 99 13.56 -5.93 15.13
C ASN A 99 13.76 -5.49 13.66
N LYS A 100 12.71 -4.99 13.02
CA LYS A 100 12.78 -4.44 11.66
C LYS A 100 13.75 -3.26 11.57
N VAL A 101 13.66 -2.32 12.50
CA VAL A 101 14.53 -1.14 12.56
C VAL A 101 15.98 -1.52 12.84
N LYS A 102 16.21 -2.42 13.81
CA LYS A 102 17.56 -2.92 14.11
C LYS A 102 18.18 -3.65 12.93
N MET A 103 17.41 -4.44 12.20
CA MET A 103 17.84 -5.09 10.97
C MET A 103 18.24 -4.06 9.91
N GLN A 104 17.44 -3.02 9.72
CA GLN A 104 17.76 -1.93 8.79
C GLN A 104 19.09 -1.25 9.19
N GLY A 105 19.29 -0.94 10.46
CA GLY A 105 20.52 -0.35 10.96
C GLY A 105 21.75 -1.26 10.75
N ALA A 106 21.59 -2.57 10.93
CA ALA A 106 22.65 -3.52 10.65
C ALA A 106 23.05 -3.54 9.18
N ILE A 107 22.08 -3.52 8.27
CA ILE A 107 22.31 -3.49 6.82
C ILE A 107 22.86 -2.13 6.37
N GLN A 108 22.42 -1.02 6.99
CA GLN A 108 22.84 0.33 6.66
C GLN A 108 24.37 0.53 6.75
N LYS A 109 25.05 -0.24 7.58
CA LYS A 109 26.52 -0.20 7.71
C LYS A 109 27.25 -0.58 6.41
N TRP A 110 26.57 -1.33 5.54
CA TRP A 110 27.10 -1.84 4.28
C TRP A 110 26.54 -1.15 3.05
N VAL A 111 25.72 -0.13 3.24
CA VAL A 111 25.07 0.61 2.16
C VAL A 111 25.38 2.09 2.27
N ASP A 112 25.98 2.66 1.23
CA ASP A 112 26.38 4.08 1.20
C ASP A 112 25.19 5.03 1.21
N HIS A 113 24.15 4.71 0.43
CA HIS A 113 22.92 5.50 0.39
C HIS A 113 21.97 5.17 1.54
N SER A 114 21.02 6.06 1.78
CA SER A 114 19.92 5.77 2.70
C SER A 114 19.06 4.63 2.17
N ILE A 115 18.71 3.69 3.06
CA ILE A 115 17.77 2.60 2.73
C ILE A 115 16.36 3.14 2.89
N SER A 116 15.55 3.06 1.82
CA SER A 116 14.14 3.42 1.88
C SER A 116 13.34 2.26 2.47
N VAL A 117 12.88 2.43 3.70
CA VAL A 117 12.05 1.45 4.43
C VAL A 117 10.91 2.16 5.11
N THR A 118 9.71 1.58 5.01
CA THR A 118 8.52 2.03 5.72
C THR A 118 8.18 1.08 6.86
N VAL A 119 8.04 1.60 8.06
CA VAL A 119 7.50 0.89 9.21
C VAL A 119 5.99 1.10 9.21
N ASN A 120 5.23 0.02 9.04
CA ASN A 120 3.78 0.06 9.13
C ASN A 120 3.36 -0.16 10.58
N ILE A 121 2.45 0.66 11.07
CA ILE A 121 1.92 0.59 12.44
C ILE A 121 0.40 0.68 12.42
N PRO A 122 -0.27 0.01 13.37
CA PRO A 122 -1.73 0.08 13.51
C PRO A 122 -2.24 1.50 13.75
N LYS A 123 -3.51 1.72 13.44
CA LYS A 123 -4.20 3.01 13.62
C LYS A 123 -4.20 3.50 15.06
N GLU A 124 -4.26 2.58 16.01
CA GLU A 124 -4.33 2.84 17.46
C GLU A 124 -2.96 3.18 18.08
N THR A 125 -1.90 3.13 17.28
CA THR A 125 -0.54 3.41 17.76
C THR A 125 -0.42 4.85 18.25
N THR A 126 0.12 5.02 19.46
CA THR A 126 0.29 6.34 20.09
C THR A 126 1.51 7.09 19.56
N GLU A 127 1.57 8.40 19.84
CA GLU A 127 2.69 9.26 19.44
C GLU A 127 3.99 8.85 20.12
N GLU A 128 3.94 8.34 21.36
CA GLU A 128 5.11 7.87 22.09
C GLU A 128 5.77 6.70 21.38
N VAL A 129 4.97 5.76 20.83
CA VAL A 129 5.52 4.63 20.05
C VAL A 129 6.15 5.13 18.76
N VAL A 130 5.57 6.12 18.10
CA VAL A 130 6.17 6.75 16.92
C VAL A 130 7.52 7.38 17.26
N ALA A 131 7.58 8.12 18.37
CA ALA A 131 8.85 8.70 18.86
C ALA A 131 9.90 7.63 19.16
N GLN A 132 9.52 6.53 19.81
CA GLN A 132 10.41 5.40 20.08
C GLN A 132 10.93 4.75 18.80
N ILE A 133 10.11 4.64 17.76
CA ILE A 133 10.55 4.10 16.48
C ILE A 133 11.65 4.99 15.87
N TYR A 134 11.46 6.30 15.83
CA TYR A 134 12.47 7.23 15.30
C TYR A 134 13.75 7.23 16.17
N GLN A 135 13.61 7.21 17.48
CA GLN A 135 14.76 7.12 18.38
C GLN A 135 15.54 5.82 18.15
N THR A 136 14.84 4.67 18.08
CA THR A 136 15.48 3.38 17.81
C THR A 136 16.20 3.38 16.45
N ALA A 137 15.64 4.05 15.44
CA ALA A 137 16.29 4.16 14.14
C ALA A 137 17.58 4.96 14.20
N TRP A 138 17.54 6.08 14.89
CA TRP A 138 18.73 6.92 15.10
C TRP A 138 19.82 6.17 15.87
N GLU A 139 19.47 5.52 16.97
CA GLU A 139 20.38 4.72 17.79
C GLU A 139 20.96 3.52 17.03
N SER A 140 20.19 2.95 16.10
CA SER A 140 20.62 1.84 15.24
C SER A 140 21.48 2.28 14.04
N GLY A 141 21.70 3.59 13.85
CA GLY A 141 22.49 4.14 12.74
C GLY A 141 21.79 4.13 11.39
N CYS A 142 20.45 4.14 11.35
CA CYS A 142 19.70 4.31 10.12
C CYS A 142 19.88 5.73 9.55
N LYS A 143 20.13 5.87 8.26
CA LYS A 143 20.23 7.17 7.57
C LYS A 143 18.89 7.78 7.24
N GLY A 144 17.83 7.00 7.23
CA GLY A 144 16.46 7.45 6.97
C GLY A 144 15.43 6.38 7.32
N MET A 145 14.22 6.82 7.62
CA MET A 145 13.09 5.94 7.91
C MET A 145 11.79 6.67 7.61
N THR A 146 10.79 5.91 7.22
CA THR A 146 9.41 6.38 7.04
C THR A 146 8.48 5.53 7.91
N ILE A 147 7.46 6.17 8.48
CA ILE A 147 6.40 5.49 9.22
C ILE A 147 5.08 5.69 8.47
N TYR A 148 4.35 4.61 8.32
CA TYR A 148 2.97 4.62 7.82
C TYR A 148 2.06 4.09 8.91
N ARG A 149 1.12 4.94 9.38
CA ARG A 149 0.06 4.53 10.30
C ARG A 149 -1.19 4.24 9.51
N ASP A 150 -1.81 3.10 9.76
CA ASP A 150 -3.04 2.70 9.08
C ASP A 150 -4.11 3.80 9.20
N GLY A 151 -4.77 4.09 8.07
CA GLY A 151 -5.78 5.13 7.99
C GLY A 151 -5.25 6.57 7.95
N SER A 152 -3.93 6.80 7.91
CA SER A 152 -3.36 8.16 7.75
C SER A 152 -3.51 8.73 6.33
N ARG A 153 -3.79 7.87 5.35
CA ARG A 153 -4.09 8.25 3.97
C ARG A 153 -5.26 7.44 3.46
N ASP A 154 -6.27 8.08 2.94
CA ASP A 154 -7.42 7.43 2.31
C ASP A 154 -6.99 6.73 1.01
N GLY A 155 -7.42 5.47 0.84
CA GLY A 155 -7.35 4.75 -0.44
C GLY A 155 -6.01 4.14 -0.85
N VAL A 156 -4.98 4.15 -0.01
CA VAL A 156 -3.66 3.60 -0.39
C VAL A 156 -3.62 2.08 -0.22
N LEU A 157 -4.32 1.53 0.76
CA LEU A 157 -4.36 0.09 1.05
C LEU A 157 -5.73 -0.29 1.60
N VAL A 158 -6.39 -1.21 0.95
CA VAL A 158 -7.64 -1.80 1.42
C VAL A 158 -7.32 -3.18 1.97
N SER A 159 -7.23 -3.30 3.29
CA SER A 159 -7.19 -4.62 3.94
C SER A 159 -8.58 -5.26 3.91
N HIS A 160 -8.64 -6.58 3.81
CA HIS A 160 -9.89 -7.36 3.69
C HIS A 160 -10.90 -7.17 4.83
N ASN A 161 -10.53 -6.51 5.93
CA ASN A 161 -11.35 -6.37 7.14
C ASN A 161 -12.15 -5.07 7.27
N THR A 162 -12.07 -4.15 6.32
CA THR A 162 -12.90 -2.95 6.36
C THR A 162 -14.19 -3.16 5.58
N LYS A 163 -15.26 -3.48 6.29
CA LYS A 163 -16.66 -3.30 5.84
C LYS A 163 -17.05 -1.82 5.79
N ASP A 164 -16.13 -0.93 5.52
CA ASP A 164 -16.45 0.46 5.25
C ASP A 164 -16.53 0.67 3.74
N SER A 165 -17.72 0.44 3.24
CA SER A 165 -18.16 0.96 1.94
C SER A 165 -18.31 2.48 2.02
N SER A 166 -17.25 3.20 2.31
CA SER A 166 -17.19 4.62 2.00
C SER A 166 -17.04 4.72 0.50
N SER A 167 -18.15 5.06 -0.14
CA SER A 167 -18.14 5.34 -1.57
C SER A 167 -17.06 6.38 -1.86
N PHE A 168 -16.16 6.08 -2.79
CA PHE A 168 -15.15 7.00 -3.31
C PHE A 168 -15.74 8.27 -3.96
N THR A 169 -17.04 8.49 -3.82
CA THR A 169 -17.79 9.59 -4.44
C THR A 169 -18.00 10.78 -3.53
N GLU A 170 -17.69 10.71 -2.25
CA GLU A 170 -17.77 11.88 -1.37
C GLU A 170 -16.36 12.40 -1.07
N THR A 171 -15.90 13.33 -1.90
CA THR A 171 -14.79 14.19 -1.52
C THR A 171 -15.30 15.09 -0.38
N LYS A 172 -14.69 14.97 0.79
CA LYS A 172 -14.94 15.90 1.93
C LYS A 172 -14.45 17.32 1.65
N ALA A 173 -13.91 17.55 0.46
CA ALA A 173 -13.54 18.90 0.04
C ALA A 173 -14.80 19.72 -0.22
N PRO A 174 -14.92 20.92 0.33
CA PRO A 174 -16.05 21.80 0.07
C PRO A 174 -16.14 22.07 -1.43
N LYS A 175 -17.37 22.02 -1.97
CA LYS A 175 -17.61 22.32 -3.39
C LYS A 175 -17.13 23.75 -3.67
N ARG A 176 -16.18 23.88 -4.56
CA ARG A 176 -15.68 25.19 -4.99
C ARG A 176 -16.79 25.92 -5.76
N PRO A 177 -17.03 27.20 -5.52
CA PRO A 177 -17.91 27.99 -6.33
C PRO A 177 -17.47 27.99 -7.80
N LYS A 178 -18.45 28.04 -8.73
CA LYS A 178 -18.13 28.11 -10.16
C LYS A 178 -17.42 29.40 -10.58
N LYS A 179 -17.60 30.48 -9.80
CA LYS A 179 -16.91 31.77 -9.95
C LYS A 179 -16.38 32.18 -8.59
N LEU A 180 -15.13 32.61 -8.55
CA LEU A 180 -14.47 33.15 -7.36
C LEU A 180 -13.92 34.53 -7.74
N GLU A 181 -14.01 35.50 -6.81
CA GLU A 181 -13.14 36.63 -6.85
C GLU A 181 -11.73 36.21 -6.63
N ALA A 182 -10.78 36.82 -7.33
CA ALA A 182 -9.39 36.41 -7.25
C ALA A 182 -8.48 37.63 -7.23
N GLU A 183 -7.43 37.53 -6.43
CA GLU A 183 -6.32 38.48 -6.47
C GLU A 183 -5.26 37.99 -7.44
N ILE A 184 -4.71 38.91 -8.22
CA ILE A 184 -3.60 38.63 -9.15
C ILE A 184 -2.31 39.13 -8.50
N ILE A 185 -1.50 38.18 -8.07
CA ILE A 185 -0.20 38.45 -7.45
C ILE A 185 0.89 38.23 -8.51
N ARG A 186 1.70 39.27 -8.73
CA ARG A 186 2.86 39.19 -9.61
C ARG A 186 4.12 39.14 -8.76
N PHE A 187 4.95 38.14 -9.00
CA PHE A 187 6.24 38.02 -8.31
C PHE A 187 7.31 37.52 -9.26
N GLN A 188 8.54 37.72 -8.88
CA GLN A 188 9.70 37.28 -9.66
C GLN A 188 10.56 36.38 -8.77
N ASN A 189 10.93 35.24 -9.30
CA ASN A 189 11.93 34.35 -8.71
C ASN A 189 13.10 34.25 -9.67
N ASP A 190 14.26 34.73 -9.25
CA ASP A 190 15.45 34.91 -10.11
C ASP A 190 15.14 35.70 -11.37
N LYS A 191 15.23 35.08 -12.55
CA LYS A 191 14.98 35.73 -13.86
C LYS A 191 13.56 35.47 -14.38
N GLU A 192 12.76 34.63 -13.69
CA GLU A 192 11.43 34.25 -14.14
C GLU A 192 10.36 35.10 -13.46
N LYS A 193 9.45 35.62 -14.27
CA LYS A 193 8.27 36.38 -13.80
C LYS A 193 7.07 35.47 -13.76
N TRP A 194 6.41 35.45 -12.61
CA TRP A 194 5.26 34.59 -12.33
C TRP A 194 4.03 35.42 -12.04
N ILE A 195 2.87 34.85 -12.36
CA ILE A 195 1.56 35.40 -11.99
C ILE A 195 0.82 34.29 -11.23
N ALA A 196 0.46 34.55 -10.01
CA ALA A 196 -0.45 33.72 -9.23
C ALA A 196 -1.85 34.34 -9.23
N VAL A 197 -2.87 33.53 -9.48
CA VAL A 197 -4.28 33.91 -9.33
C VAL A 197 -4.79 33.21 -8.09
N VAL A 198 -5.01 33.94 -7.02
CA VAL A 198 -5.44 33.45 -5.73
C VAL A 198 -6.94 33.67 -5.58
N GLY A 199 -7.73 32.60 -5.64
CA GLY A 199 -9.16 32.67 -5.45
C GLY A 199 -9.51 32.99 -3.98
N LEU A 200 -10.35 33.97 -3.77
CA LEU A 200 -10.83 34.38 -2.46
C LEU A 200 -12.11 33.61 -2.14
N CYS A 201 -12.13 32.90 -1.03
CA CYS A 201 -13.32 32.22 -0.52
C CYS A 201 -13.75 32.93 0.77
N GLU A 202 -15.01 33.34 0.86
CA GLU A 202 -15.54 34.02 2.08
C GLU A 202 -15.25 33.13 3.31
N GLY A 203 -14.48 33.68 4.23
CA GLY A 203 -14.18 33.09 5.53
C GLY A 203 -12.82 32.44 5.72
N ARG A 204 -11.92 32.49 4.73
CA ARG A 204 -10.49 32.05 4.90
C ARG A 204 -9.56 32.79 3.97
#